data_d69c39a612260c2b99b7a932b6514f8b
#
_entry.id   d69c39a612260c2b99b7a932b6514f8b
#
_cell.length_a   1.000
_cell.length_b   1.000
_cell.length_c   1.000
_cell.angle_alpha   90.00
_cell.angle_beta   90.00
_cell.angle_gamma   90.00
#
_symmetry.space_group_name_H-M   'P 1'
#
loop_
_entity.id
_entity.type
_entity.pdbx_description
1 polymer ?
#
loop_
_entity_poly.entity_id
_entity_poly.type
_entity_poly.pdbx_seq_one_letter_code
_entity_poly.pdbx_strand_id
1 'polypeptide(L)'
;VLDVKILRSDYARVEEALEKRGKSLDLIADFPQLDLRRRELLQETEGLKNRRNTVSGEVAKKKKNGESADDLITEMRTVSDRIKELDDEVRELEAQIADLTMNIPNIPHDSVPVGKSEDDNVELRRWSEPKEFGFTPKSHWELAQQLDIIDFEAAAKVTGSRFVFYKGLGARLERALINFMMDLHSGEHNYEEMLPPYIVNKDSLYGTGQLPKFEEDLFKLRDTEYYLIPTAEVPVTNYYREEILTAADLPKYHVAYSSCFRSEAGSAGRDTRGLIRQHQFNKVELVKLTTPESSYEELEKMTADAESVLQLLGLPYRVLGLCTADMGFTSAKTYDLEVWLPESGMYREISSCSNTEDFQARRANIRFRKDPKSKPEFVHTLNGSALAVGRTVAAILENYQQEDGSVLIPECLQPYMRNVKSIQPKTI
;
A
#
# COMPACT_ATOMS: atom_id res chain seq x y z
N VAL A 1 -6.39 5.96 6.89
CA VAL A 1 -7.38 5.93 7.97
C VAL A 1 -8.73 6.44 7.45
N LEU A 2 -9.79 5.93 8.03
CA LEU A 2 -11.14 6.42 7.73
C LEU A 2 -11.37 7.82 8.32
N ASP A 3 -12.27 8.57 7.70
CA ASP A 3 -12.78 9.79 8.31
C ASP A 3 -13.61 9.41 9.56
N VAL A 4 -13.17 9.86 10.72
CA VAL A 4 -13.87 9.59 12.00
C VAL A 4 -15.30 10.12 12.00
N LYS A 5 -15.62 11.10 11.16
CA LYS A 5 -16.98 11.59 10.97
C LYS A 5 -17.93 10.52 10.45
N ILE A 6 -17.44 9.56 9.67
CA ILE A 6 -18.27 8.43 9.20
C ILE A 6 -18.68 7.56 10.38
N LEU A 7 -17.78 7.30 11.32
CA LEU A 7 -18.10 6.55 12.53
C LEU A 7 -19.16 7.27 13.41
N ARG A 8 -19.18 8.59 13.37
CA ARG A 8 -20.14 9.40 14.13
C ARG A 8 -21.50 9.52 13.46
N SER A 9 -21.51 9.73 12.15
CA SER A 9 -22.72 10.02 11.38
C SER A 9 -23.35 8.81 10.69
N ASP A 10 -22.56 7.79 10.40
CA ASP A 10 -22.99 6.60 9.67
C ASP A 10 -22.24 5.35 10.14
N TYR A 11 -22.37 5.07 11.41
CA TYR A 11 -21.74 3.91 12.07
C TYR A 11 -22.10 2.59 11.38
N ALA A 12 -23.36 2.46 10.94
CA ALA A 12 -23.85 1.26 10.24
C ALA A 12 -23.08 0.99 8.94
N ARG A 13 -22.62 2.00 8.24
CA ARG A 13 -21.81 1.85 7.02
C ARG A 13 -20.47 1.19 7.31
N VAL A 14 -19.85 1.52 8.43
CA VAL A 14 -18.58 0.91 8.83
C VAL A 14 -18.80 -0.52 9.32
N GLU A 15 -19.88 -0.80 10.03
CA GLU A 15 -20.28 -2.16 10.40
C GLU A 15 -20.48 -3.03 9.15
N GLU A 16 -21.21 -2.54 8.16
CA GLU A 16 -21.44 -3.24 6.89
C GLU A 16 -20.12 -3.50 6.15
N ALA A 17 -19.23 -2.52 6.11
CA ALA A 17 -17.92 -2.66 5.49
C ALA A 17 -17.08 -3.76 6.15
N LEU A 18 -17.06 -3.81 7.49
CA LEU A 18 -16.35 -4.85 8.24
C LEU A 18 -16.95 -6.23 7.99
N GLU A 19 -18.27 -6.35 7.98
CA GLU A 19 -18.96 -7.61 7.66
C GLU A 19 -18.60 -8.10 6.26
N LYS A 20 -18.67 -7.23 5.25
CA LYS A 20 -18.30 -7.55 3.88
C LYS A 20 -16.85 -8.02 3.76
N ARG A 21 -15.94 -7.47 4.57
CA ARG A 21 -14.54 -7.87 4.61
C ARG A 21 -14.28 -9.12 5.46
N GLY A 22 -15.28 -9.65 6.15
CA GLY A 22 -15.11 -10.76 7.09
C GLY A 22 -14.30 -10.38 8.33
N LYS A 23 -14.36 -9.12 8.73
CA LYS A 23 -13.67 -8.59 9.91
C LYS A 23 -14.62 -8.47 11.11
N SER A 24 -14.06 -8.58 12.31
CA SER A 24 -14.82 -8.48 13.54
C SER A 24 -15.35 -7.06 13.77
N LEU A 25 -16.61 -6.96 14.20
CA LEU A 25 -17.22 -5.71 14.66
C LEU A 25 -16.57 -5.20 15.94
N ASP A 26 -15.82 -6.04 16.65
CA ASP A 26 -15.06 -5.63 17.86
C ASP A 26 -14.06 -4.50 17.57
N LEU A 27 -13.61 -4.38 16.32
CA LEU A 27 -12.71 -3.29 15.91
C LEU A 27 -13.28 -1.90 16.18
N ILE A 28 -14.61 -1.75 16.18
CA ILE A 28 -15.31 -0.46 16.38
C ILE A 28 -16.25 -0.47 17.57
N ALA A 29 -16.33 -1.57 18.31
CA ALA A 29 -17.32 -1.73 19.40
C ALA A 29 -17.17 -0.68 20.50
N ASP A 30 -15.97 -0.25 20.84
CA ASP A 30 -15.71 0.73 21.89
C ASP A 30 -15.91 2.18 21.43
N PHE A 31 -16.00 2.42 20.14
CA PHE A 31 -16.07 3.78 19.60
C PHE A 31 -17.27 4.58 20.12
N PRO A 32 -18.52 4.06 20.14
CA PRO A 32 -19.66 4.84 20.58
C PRO A 32 -19.52 5.38 22.00
N GLN A 33 -19.01 4.57 22.92
CA GLN A 33 -18.79 4.99 24.31
C GLN A 33 -17.67 6.02 24.44
N LEU A 34 -16.56 5.80 23.74
CA LEU A 34 -15.43 6.74 23.75
C LEU A 34 -15.83 8.10 23.17
N ASP A 35 -16.58 8.10 22.08
CA ASP A 35 -17.04 9.34 21.45
C ASP A 35 -18.10 10.06 22.28
N LEU A 36 -19.02 9.33 22.90
CA LEU A 36 -20.01 9.90 23.80
C LEU A 36 -19.34 10.59 24.99
N ARG A 37 -18.41 9.90 25.64
CA ARG A 37 -17.64 10.46 26.77
C ARG A 37 -16.87 11.70 26.35
N ARG A 38 -16.21 11.66 25.19
CA ARG A 38 -15.51 12.81 24.63
C ARG A 38 -16.44 14.02 24.45
N ARG A 39 -17.63 13.82 23.88
CA ARG A 39 -18.61 14.88 23.68
C ARG A 39 -19.12 15.45 25.00
N GLU A 40 -19.39 14.61 25.98
CA GLU A 40 -19.80 15.04 27.32
C GLU A 40 -18.75 15.93 28.00
N LEU A 41 -17.47 15.51 27.92
CA LEU A 41 -16.37 16.27 28.49
C LEU A 41 -16.13 17.58 27.76
N LEU A 42 -16.26 17.61 26.43
CA LEU A 42 -16.16 18.85 25.66
C LEU A 42 -17.25 19.83 26.00
N GLN A 43 -18.49 19.36 26.22
CA GLN A 43 -19.62 20.20 26.61
C GLN A 43 -19.40 20.78 28.00
N GLU A 44 -18.94 19.98 28.94
CA GLU A 44 -18.60 20.46 30.30
C GLU A 44 -17.49 21.50 30.27
N THR A 45 -16.42 21.24 29.47
CA THR A 45 -15.30 22.15 29.30
C THR A 45 -15.73 23.49 28.69
N GLU A 46 -16.62 23.47 27.70
CA GLU A 46 -17.13 24.69 27.08
C GLU A 46 -17.95 25.51 28.11
N GLY A 47 -18.81 24.86 28.87
CA GLY A 47 -19.57 25.49 29.95
C GLY A 47 -18.66 26.16 31.00
N LEU A 48 -17.61 25.44 31.41
CA LEU A 48 -16.62 25.97 32.36
C LEU A 48 -15.78 27.12 31.81
N LYS A 49 -15.41 27.07 30.52
CA LYS A 49 -14.70 28.18 29.86
C LYS A 49 -15.57 29.44 29.78
N ASN A 50 -16.86 29.27 29.48
CA ASN A 50 -17.82 30.37 29.51
C ASN A 50 -17.96 30.94 30.94
N ARG A 51 -18.07 30.07 31.96
CA ARG A 51 -18.11 30.50 33.35
C ARG A 51 -16.84 31.25 33.75
N ARG A 52 -15.68 30.74 33.40
CA ARG A 52 -14.39 31.41 33.65
C ARG A 52 -14.33 32.81 33.04
N ASN A 53 -14.82 32.98 31.81
CA ASN A 53 -14.87 34.30 31.17
C ASN A 53 -15.82 35.26 31.90
N THR A 54 -16.99 34.77 32.33
CA THR A 54 -17.96 35.54 33.12
C THR A 54 -17.36 35.95 34.46
N VAL A 55 -16.76 35.01 35.19
CA VAL A 55 -16.13 35.28 36.50
C VAL A 55 -14.98 36.28 36.36
N SER A 56 -14.17 36.16 35.30
CA SER A 56 -13.10 37.13 35.03
C SER A 56 -13.64 38.56 34.88
N GLY A 57 -14.76 38.70 34.18
CA GLY A 57 -15.45 39.98 34.02
C GLY A 57 -15.99 40.52 35.34
N GLU A 58 -16.59 39.65 36.15
CA GLU A 58 -17.10 39.99 37.49
C GLU A 58 -15.97 40.43 38.44
N VAL A 59 -14.84 39.71 38.42
CA VAL A 59 -13.65 40.07 39.20
C VAL A 59 -13.13 41.45 38.83
N ALA A 60 -13.00 41.70 37.52
CA ALA A 60 -12.56 43.02 37.05
C ALA A 60 -13.47 44.16 37.47
N LYS A 61 -14.79 43.91 37.41
CA LYS A 61 -15.81 44.89 37.86
C LYS A 61 -15.74 45.16 39.37
N LYS A 62 -15.65 44.11 40.20
CA LYS A 62 -15.50 44.26 41.64
C LYS A 62 -14.23 45.00 42.04
N LYS A 63 -13.11 44.66 41.43
CA LYS A 63 -11.82 45.37 41.65
C LYS A 63 -11.93 46.84 41.31
N LYS A 64 -12.59 47.19 40.22
CA LYS A 64 -12.82 48.56 39.83
C LYS A 64 -13.69 49.34 40.83
N ASN A 65 -14.63 48.65 41.47
CA ASN A 65 -15.52 49.27 42.47
C ASN A 65 -14.93 49.21 43.88
N GLY A 66 -13.68 48.69 44.05
CA GLY A 66 -13.06 48.57 45.39
C GLY A 66 -13.64 47.47 46.25
N GLU A 67 -14.40 46.51 45.67
CA GLU A 67 -15.02 45.40 46.40
C GLU A 67 -14.06 44.17 46.37
N SER A 68 -14.20 43.32 47.44
CA SER A 68 -13.46 42.06 47.48
C SER A 68 -13.94 41.11 46.38
N ALA A 69 -12.99 40.49 45.70
CA ALA A 69 -13.25 39.47 44.68
C ALA A 69 -12.66 38.10 45.05
N ASP A 70 -12.29 37.88 46.33
CA ASP A 70 -11.55 36.69 46.76
C ASP A 70 -12.33 35.39 46.51
N ASP A 71 -13.63 35.37 46.75
CA ASP A 71 -14.48 34.20 46.48
C ASP A 71 -14.54 33.86 45.00
N LEU A 72 -14.64 34.87 44.15
CA LEU A 72 -14.65 34.70 42.69
C LEU A 72 -13.27 34.26 42.15
N ILE A 73 -12.19 34.74 42.75
CA ILE A 73 -10.82 34.33 42.42
C ILE A 73 -10.61 32.85 42.77
N THR A 74 -11.13 32.42 43.95
CA THR A 74 -11.07 31.01 44.36
C THR A 74 -11.90 30.14 43.44
N GLU A 75 -13.12 30.56 43.08
CA GLU A 75 -13.95 29.88 42.08
C GLU A 75 -13.22 29.75 40.74
N MET A 76 -12.65 30.84 40.28
CA MET A 76 -11.92 30.83 38.98
C MET A 76 -10.73 29.86 38.99
N ARG A 77 -10.03 29.75 40.15
CA ARG A 77 -8.93 28.77 40.29
C ARG A 77 -9.46 27.34 40.20
N THR A 78 -10.54 27.02 40.91
CA THR A 78 -11.18 25.71 40.86
C THR A 78 -11.69 25.38 39.48
N VAL A 79 -12.32 26.34 38.80
CA VAL A 79 -12.79 26.18 37.41
C VAL A 79 -11.60 25.92 36.46
N SER A 80 -10.51 26.66 36.59
CA SER A 80 -9.31 26.49 35.77
C SER A 80 -8.66 25.13 35.98
N ASP A 81 -8.58 24.66 37.22
CA ASP A 81 -8.04 23.32 37.54
C ASP A 81 -8.91 22.22 36.93
N ARG A 82 -10.24 22.36 37.01
CA ARG A 82 -11.15 21.41 36.40
C ARG A 82 -11.07 21.39 34.88
N ILE A 83 -10.92 22.54 34.23
CA ILE A 83 -10.72 22.63 32.78
C ILE A 83 -9.47 21.86 32.38
N LYS A 84 -8.37 22.01 33.12
CA LYS A 84 -7.13 21.30 32.85
C LYS A 84 -7.30 19.78 32.95
N GLU A 85 -7.97 19.29 33.99
CA GLU A 85 -8.28 17.86 34.13
C GLU A 85 -9.12 17.34 32.96
N LEU A 86 -10.14 18.10 32.55
CA LEU A 86 -11.02 17.73 31.43
C LEU A 86 -10.27 17.74 30.10
N ASP A 87 -9.41 18.73 29.86
CA ASP A 87 -8.59 18.78 28.65
C ASP A 87 -7.64 17.58 28.56
N ASP A 88 -7.08 17.13 29.69
CA ASP A 88 -6.23 15.94 29.75
C ASP A 88 -7.03 14.66 29.46
N GLU A 89 -8.24 14.52 30.05
CA GLU A 89 -9.12 13.37 29.75
C GLU A 89 -9.56 13.34 28.29
N VAL A 90 -9.91 14.50 27.71
CA VAL A 90 -10.29 14.60 26.29
C VAL A 90 -9.12 14.17 25.40
N ARG A 91 -7.91 14.60 25.72
CA ARG A 91 -6.71 14.23 24.97
C ARG A 91 -6.47 12.73 25.01
N GLU A 92 -6.66 12.09 26.17
CA GLU A 92 -6.54 10.64 26.31
C GLU A 92 -7.60 9.89 25.49
N LEU A 93 -8.87 10.36 25.54
CA LEU A 93 -9.95 9.77 24.75
C LEU A 93 -9.71 9.92 23.24
N GLU A 94 -9.23 11.08 22.81
CA GLU A 94 -8.88 11.31 21.41
C GLU A 94 -7.73 10.41 20.94
N ALA A 95 -6.74 10.16 21.81
CA ALA A 95 -5.67 9.22 21.54
C ALA A 95 -6.20 7.78 21.39
N GLN A 96 -7.12 7.35 22.26
CA GLN A 96 -7.75 6.03 22.16
C GLN A 96 -8.58 5.88 20.88
N ILE A 97 -9.32 6.92 20.50
CA ILE A 97 -10.08 6.94 19.24
C ILE A 97 -9.15 6.87 18.04
N ALA A 98 -8.04 7.62 18.07
CA ALA A 98 -7.04 7.57 17.01
C ALA A 98 -6.42 6.17 16.86
N ASP A 99 -6.04 5.53 17.97
CA ASP A 99 -5.50 4.17 17.96
C ASP A 99 -6.52 3.16 17.43
N LEU A 100 -7.77 3.29 17.80
CA LEU A 100 -8.86 2.47 17.29
C LEU A 100 -9.00 2.63 15.78
N THR A 101 -9.02 3.85 15.27
CA THR A 101 -9.18 4.12 13.83
C THR A 101 -8.01 3.60 12.99
N MET A 102 -6.80 3.53 13.56
CA MET A 102 -5.62 3.00 12.86
C MET A 102 -5.74 1.51 12.51
N ASN A 103 -6.65 0.77 13.16
CA ASN A 103 -6.85 -0.65 12.93
C ASN A 103 -8.09 -0.98 12.09
N ILE A 104 -8.82 0.03 11.65
CA ILE A 104 -10.00 -0.16 10.80
C ILE A 104 -9.57 -0.16 9.32
N PRO A 105 -9.90 -1.23 8.55
CA PRO A 105 -9.60 -1.26 7.12
C PRO A 105 -10.45 -0.26 6.34
N ASN A 106 -10.04 0.04 5.12
CA ASN A 106 -10.79 0.92 4.24
C ASN A 106 -12.16 0.32 3.88
N ILE A 107 -13.11 1.19 3.56
CA ILE A 107 -14.46 0.79 3.12
C ILE A 107 -14.38 0.37 1.65
N PRO A 108 -14.84 -0.85 1.30
CA PRO A 108 -14.89 -1.27 -0.10
C PRO A 108 -15.78 -0.35 -0.93
N HIS A 109 -15.32 -0.02 -2.14
CA HIS A 109 -16.17 0.66 -3.11
C HIS A 109 -17.37 -0.22 -3.47
N ASP A 110 -18.52 0.38 -3.80
CA ASP A 110 -19.77 -0.33 -4.06
C ASP A 110 -19.66 -1.32 -5.23
N SER A 111 -18.75 -1.09 -6.17
CA SER A 111 -18.53 -2.00 -7.32
C SER A 111 -17.73 -3.26 -6.99
N VAL A 112 -17.18 -3.36 -5.78
CA VAL A 112 -16.38 -4.52 -5.36
C VAL A 112 -17.29 -5.71 -5.10
N PRO A 113 -17.00 -6.89 -5.68
CA PRO A 113 -17.80 -8.08 -5.42
C PRO A 113 -17.68 -8.50 -3.96
N VAL A 114 -18.81 -8.83 -3.35
CA VAL A 114 -18.86 -9.34 -1.98
C VAL A 114 -18.47 -10.81 -1.99
N GLY A 115 -17.53 -11.20 -1.16
CA GLY A 115 -17.06 -12.58 -1.06
C GLY A 115 -16.43 -12.88 0.29
N LYS A 116 -16.13 -14.17 0.51
CA LYS A 116 -15.62 -14.70 1.79
C LYS A 116 -14.16 -15.11 1.73
N SER A 117 -13.64 -15.36 0.54
CA SER A 117 -12.23 -15.76 0.32
C SER A 117 -11.78 -15.41 -1.10
N GLU A 118 -10.52 -15.71 -1.40
CA GLU A 118 -9.95 -15.54 -2.75
C GLU A 118 -10.73 -16.31 -3.83
N ASP A 119 -11.45 -17.37 -3.46
CA ASP A 119 -12.26 -18.14 -4.40
C ASP A 119 -13.45 -17.34 -4.95
N ASP A 120 -13.83 -16.27 -4.29
CA ASP A 120 -14.91 -15.37 -4.70
C ASP A 120 -14.43 -14.19 -5.54
N ASN A 121 -13.13 -14.11 -5.84
CA ASN A 121 -12.60 -13.12 -6.78
C ASN A 121 -13.17 -13.35 -8.16
N VAL A 122 -13.44 -12.27 -8.90
CA VAL A 122 -14.11 -12.33 -10.19
C VAL A 122 -13.10 -12.16 -11.33
N GLU A 123 -13.01 -13.16 -12.20
CA GLU A 123 -12.22 -13.03 -13.42
C GLU A 123 -12.91 -12.07 -14.39
N LEU A 124 -12.25 -10.99 -14.75
CA LEU A 124 -12.82 -9.96 -15.61
C LEU A 124 -12.46 -10.18 -17.08
N ARG A 125 -11.25 -10.64 -17.36
CA ARG A 125 -10.75 -10.90 -18.72
C ARG A 125 -9.48 -11.72 -18.69
N ARG A 126 -9.19 -12.33 -19.83
CA ARG A 126 -7.94 -13.03 -20.11
C ARG A 126 -7.29 -12.41 -21.34
N TRP A 127 -5.96 -12.52 -21.39
CA TRP A 127 -5.21 -12.18 -22.59
C TRP A 127 -4.31 -13.35 -22.99
N SER A 128 -4.42 -13.78 -24.25
CA SER A 128 -3.71 -14.92 -24.83
C SER A 128 -4.05 -16.25 -24.15
N GLU A 129 -3.95 -17.32 -24.91
CA GLU A 129 -4.12 -18.67 -24.38
C GLU A 129 -2.79 -19.23 -23.88
N PRO A 130 -2.78 -20.02 -22.78
CA PRO A 130 -1.61 -20.77 -22.37
C PRO A 130 -1.06 -21.62 -23.52
N LYS A 131 0.26 -21.57 -23.70
CA LYS A 131 0.95 -22.33 -24.73
C LYS A 131 0.89 -23.82 -24.39
N GLU A 132 0.59 -24.65 -25.41
CA GLU A 132 0.74 -26.09 -25.32
C GLU A 132 2.19 -26.48 -25.62
N PHE A 133 2.79 -27.28 -24.73
CA PHE A 133 4.15 -27.80 -24.89
C PHE A 133 4.11 -29.23 -25.43
N GLY A 134 5.00 -29.54 -26.37
CA GLY A 134 5.21 -30.90 -26.84
C GLY A 134 6.04 -31.79 -25.90
N PHE A 135 6.30 -31.29 -24.69
CA PHE A 135 7.08 -31.92 -23.62
C PHE A 135 6.56 -31.47 -22.29
N THR A 136 6.95 -32.12 -21.19
CA THR A 136 6.56 -31.72 -19.82
C THR A 136 7.32 -30.48 -19.41
N PRO A 137 6.66 -29.35 -19.17
CA PRO A 137 7.31 -28.11 -18.72
C PRO A 137 8.02 -28.30 -17.38
N LYS A 138 9.23 -27.75 -17.27
CA LYS A 138 9.99 -27.69 -16.03
C LYS A 138 9.64 -26.45 -15.24
N SER A 139 9.87 -26.52 -13.93
CA SER A 139 9.73 -25.36 -13.04
C SER A 139 10.82 -24.32 -13.33
N HIS A 140 10.55 -23.05 -12.98
CA HIS A 140 11.54 -22.00 -13.17
C HIS A 140 12.81 -22.21 -12.33
N TRP A 141 12.71 -22.83 -11.14
CA TRP A 141 13.90 -23.12 -10.32
C TRP A 141 14.77 -24.23 -10.92
N GLU A 142 14.17 -25.26 -11.53
CA GLU A 142 14.94 -26.29 -12.26
C GLU A 142 15.66 -25.70 -13.47
N LEU A 143 14.94 -24.89 -14.27
CA LEU A 143 15.51 -24.21 -15.43
C LEU A 143 16.65 -23.27 -15.02
N ALA A 144 16.45 -22.47 -13.99
CA ALA A 144 17.45 -21.54 -13.49
C ALA A 144 18.72 -22.25 -13.03
N GLN A 145 18.58 -23.42 -12.42
CA GLN A 145 19.71 -24.24 -12.00
C GLN A 145 20.45 -24.86 -13.18
N GLN A 146 19.73 -25.43 -14.15
CA GLN A 146 20.30 -26.02 -15.35
C GLN A 146 21.01 -24.99 -16.23
N LEU A 147 20.47 -23.77 -16.31
CA LEU A 147 21.07 -22.66 -17.05
C LEU A 147 22.19 -21.96 -16.26
N ASP A 148 22.32 -22.28 -14.95
CA ASP A 148 23.28 -21.67 -14.04
C ASP A 148 23.17 -20.14 -13.98
N ILE A 149 21.95 -19.64 -13.90
CA ILE A 149 21.65 -18.20 -13.88
C ILE A 149 21.09 -17.70 -12.55
N ILE A 150 20.71 -18.62 -11.65
CA ILE A 150 20.27 -18.31 -10.28
C ILE A 150 20.88 -19.35 -9.35
N ASP A 151 21.43 -18.89 -8.23
CA ASP A 151 22.04 -19.76 -7.22
C ASP A 151 21.33 -19.59 -5.87
N PHE A 152 20.43 -20.52 -5.55
CA PHE A 152 19.68 -20.53 -4.31
C PHE A 152 20.53 -21.00 -3.12
N GLU A 153 21.48 -21.94 -3.33
CA GLU A 153 22.33 -22.47 -2.27
C GLU A 153 23.32 -21.42 -1.77
N ALA A 154 23.92 -20.66 -2.68
CA ALA A 154 24.79 -19.55 -2.30
C ALA A 154 24.05 -18.50 -1.50
N ALA A 155 22.83 -18.19 -1.88
CA ALA A 155 21.98 -17.24 -1.16
C ALA A 155 21.62 -17.76 0.25
N ALA A 156 21.31 -19.05 0.40
CA ALA A 156 21.04 -19.67 1.70
C ALA A 156 22.27 -19.59 2.62
N LYS A 157 23.48 -19.77 2.07
CA LYS A 157 24.72 -19.62 2.83
C LYS A 157 24.99 -18.18 3.28
N VAL A 158 24.71 -17.22 2.42
CA VAL A 158 25.01 -15.79 2.68
C VAL A 158 23.97 -15.15 3.61
N THR A 159 22.69 -15.49 3.40
CA THR A 159 21.58 -14.82 4.12
C THR A 159 20.62 -15.81 4.75
N GLY A 160 20.18 -16.81 4.02
CA GLY A 160 19.17 -17.75 4.45
C GLY A 160 18.22 -18.15 3.31
N SER A 161 17.16 -18.87 3.67
CA SER A 161 16.11 -19.25 2.73
C SER A 161 15.34 -18.02 2.22
N ARG A 162 14.73 -18.15 1.04
CA ARG A 162 13.93 -17.09 0.40
C ARG A 162 14.75 -15.87 -0.03
N PHE A 163 16.05 -16.07 -0.24
CA PHE A 163 16.95 -15.13 -0.89
C PHE A 163 17.55 -15.79 -2.13
N VAL A 164 17.99 -15.02 -3.09
CA VAL A 164 18.56 -15.53 -4.34
C VAL A 164 19.78 -14.74 -4.79
N PHE A 165 20.70 -15.42 -5.48
CA PHE A 165 21.71 -14.79 -6.29
C PHE A 165 21.30 -14.96 -7.75
N TYR A 166 21.11 -13.85 -8.46
CA TYR A 166 21.07 -13.86 -9.90
C TYR A 166 22.51 -13.73 -10.40
N LYS A 167 22.89 -14.50 -11.42
CA LYS A 167 24.25 -14.42 -11.96
C LYS A 167 24.24 -14.57 -13.48
N GLY A 168 25.28 -14.03 -14.13
CA GLY A 168 25.43 -14.10 -15.59
C GLY A 168 24.19 -13.53 -16.31
N LEU A 169 23.65 -14.29 -17.24
CA LEU A 169 22.48 -13.88 -18.02
C LEU A 169 21.21 -13.77 -17.15
N GLY A 170 21.15 -14.45 -16.00
CA GLY A 170 20.06 -14.27 -15.04
C GLY A 170 20.07 -12.89 -14.41
N ALA A 171 21.23 -12.40 -13.97
CA ALA A 171 21.39 -11.04 -13.47
C ALA A 171 21.10 -10.02 -14.57
N ARG A 172 21.53 -10.29 -15.79
CA ARG A 172 21.23 -9.43 -16.95
C ARG A 172 19.73 -9.39 -17.24
N LEU A 173 19.04 -10.53 -17.17
CA LEU A 173 17.60 -10.60 -17.40
C LEU A 173 16.81 -9.79 -16.36
N GLU A 174 17.16 -9.93 -15.08
CA GLU A 174 16.55 -9.14 -14.00
C GLU A 174 16.71 -7.64 -14.27
N ARG A 175 17.91 -7.20 -14.56
CA ARG A 175 18.21 -5.80 -14.87
C ARG A 175 17.54 -5.33 -16.16
N ALA A 176 17.51 -6.17 -17.18
CA ALA A 176 16.84 -5.87 -18.46
C ALA A 176 15.35 -5.62 -18.26
N LEU A 177 14.69 -6.44 -17.45
CA LEU A 177 13.28 -6.27 -17.11
C LEU A 177 13.03 -4.96 -16.36
N ILE A 178 13.86 -4.64 -15.39
CA ILE A 178 13.75 -3.37 -14.65
C ILE A 178 13.86 -2.18 -15.61
N ASN A 179 14.88 -2.16 -16.46
CA ASN A 179 15.08 -1.06 -17.40
C ASN A 179 13.96 -0.97 -18.43
N PHE A 180 13.51 -2.11 -18.94
CA PHE A 180 12.40 -2.16 -19.89
C PHE A 180 11.11 -1.58 -19.28
N MET A 181 10.75 -2.03 -18.09
CA MET A 181 9.55 -1.55 -17.39
C MET A 181 9.64 -0.04 -17.06
N MET A 182 10.80 0.40 -16.57
CA MET A 182 11.03 1.82 -16.25
C MET A 182 10.94 2.68 -17.51
N ASP A 183 11.55 2.26 -18.61
CA ASP A 183 11.50 3.00 -19.88
C ASP A 183 10.10 3.04 -20.47
N LEU A 184 9.36 1.93 -20.40
CA LEU A 184 7.99 1.86 -20.88
C LEU A 184 7.08 2.84 -20.16
N HIS A 185 7.10 2.80 -18.83
CA HIS A 185 6.19 3.64 -18.02
C HIS A 185 6.58 5.11 -18.06
N SER A 186 7.86 5.44 -18.05
CA SER A 186 8.31 6.82 -18.11
C SER A 186 8.23 7.43 -19.52
N GLY A 187 8.45 6.61 -20.54
CA GLY A 187 8.45 7.07 -21.93
C GLY A 187 7.07 7.12 -22.57
N GLU A 188 6.24 6.09 -22.37
CA GLU A 188 4.94 5.95 -23.05
C GLU A 188 3.73 6.21 -22.17
N HIS A 189 3.84 5.97 -20.86
CA HIS A 189 2.70 6.10 -19.95
C HIS A 189 2.72 7.38 -19.11
N ASN A 190 3.68 8.27 -19.34
CA ASN A 190 3.79 9.58 -18.69
C ASN A 190 4.05 9.55 -17.18
N TYR A 191 4.68 8.48 -16.67
CA TYR A 191 5.13 8.45 -15.29
C TYR A 191 6.49 9.12 -15.14
N GLU A 192 6.64 9.96 -14.12
CA GLU A 192 7.95 10.52 -13.75
C GLU A 192 8.73 9.48 -12.96
N GLU A 193 9.99 9.22 -13.36
CA GLU A 193 10.87 8.33 -12.61
C GLU A 193 11.27 8.93 -11.27
N MET A 194 11.22 8.08 -10.24
CA MET A 194 11.80 8.38 -8.94
C MET A 194 12.74 7.27 -8.51
N LEU A 195 13.84 7.65 -7.86
CA LEU A 195 14.73 6.72 -7.18
C LEU A 195 14.69 7.02 -5.69
N PRO A 196 13.84 6.33 -4.93
CA PRO A 196 13.61 6.64 -3.53
C PRO A 196 14.66 6.00 -2.61
N PRO A 197 14.79 6.49 -1.37
CA PRO A 197 15.51 5.74 -0.35
C PRO A 197 14.81 4.43 0.01
N TYR A 198 15.59 3.40 0.36
CA TYR A 198 15.08 2.08 0.76
C TYR A 198 14.91 1.94 2.27
N ILE A 199 15.47 2.86 3.02
CA ILE A 199 15.28 2.97 4.46
C ILE A 199 14.34 4.14 4.71
N VAL A 200 13.27 3.89 5.44
CA VAL A 200 12.26 4.91 5.77
C VAL A 200 12.02 4.96 7.27
N ASN A 201 11.54 6.10 7.75
CA ASN A 201 11.12 6.24 9.14
C ASN A 201 9.73 5.63 9.37
N LYS A 202 9.38 5.41 10.64
CA LYS A 202 8.08 4.85 11.00
C LYS A 202 6.89 5.69 10.52
N ASP A 203 7.02 7.02 10.52
CA ASP A 203 5.93 7.91 10.10
C ASP A 203 5.54 7.69 8.63
N SER A 204 6.50 7.33 7.78
CA SER A 204 6.23 6.96 6.40
C SER A 204 5.41 5.67 6.30
N LEU A 205 5.69 4.70 7.16
CA LEU A 205 4.94 3.43 7.20
C LEU A 205 3.55 3.61 7.83
N TYR A 206 3.40 4.52 8.77
CA TYR A 206 2.07 4.94 9.23
C TYR A 206 1.30 5.64 8.13
N GLY A 207 1.96 6.50 7.37
CA GLY A 207 1.34 7.25 6.27
C GLY A 207 0.72 6.36 5.19
N THR A 208 1.36 5.28 4.83
CA THR A 208 0.87 4.34 3.80
C THR A 208 0.18 3.10 4.36
N GLY A 209 0.06 2.97 5.68
CA GLY A 209 -0.82 1.97 6.30
C GLY A 209 -0.17 0.64 6.69
N GLN A 210 1.14 0.49 6.58
CA GLN A 210 1.83 -0.71 7.04
C GLN A 210 1.89 -0.79 8.57
N LEU A 211 2.11 0.34 9.23
CA LEU A 211 2.04 0.43 10.68
C LEU A 211 0.70 1.01 11.13
N PRO A 212 0.22 0.67 12.32
CA PRO A 212 0.83 -0.21 13.33
C PRO A 212 0.61 -1.71 13.07
N LYS A 213 -0.37 -2.07 12.23
CA LYS A 213 -0.94 -3.42 12.17
C LYS A 213 0.01 -4.49 11.63
N PHE A 214 0.86 -4.14 10.67
CA PHE A 214 1.67 -5.10 9.92
C PHE A 214 3.17 -5.03 10.26
N GLU A 215 3.53 -4.64 11.46
CA GLU A 215 4.93 -4.53 11.86
C GLU A 215 5.70 -5.84 11.72
N GLU A 216 5.04 -6.98 11.95
CA GLU A 216 5.66 -8.30 11.83
C GLU A 216 6.14 -8.63 10.40
N ASP A 217 5.53 -8.02 9.40
CA ASP A 217 5.91 -8.21 7.99
C ASP A 217 7.10 -7.35 7.55
N LEU A 218 7.61 -6.48 8.42
CA LEU A 218 8.66 -5.52 8.13
C LEU A 218 10.00 -5.94 8.72
N PHE A 219 11.09 -5.49 8.09
CA PHE A 219 12.44 -5.54 8.66
C PHE A 219 12.77 -4.20 9.29
N LYS A 220 12.96 -4.18 10.60
CA LYS A 220 13.34 -2.99 11.35
C LYS A 220 14.85 -2.97 11.59
N LEU A 221 15.47 -1.80 11.43
CA LEU A 221 16.87 -1.59 11.78
C LEU A 221 17.01 -1.49 13.29
N ARG A 222 17.97 -2.26 13.83
CA ARG A 222 18.19 -2.38 15.26
C ARG A 222 18.47 -1.04 15.93
N ASP A 223 17.84 -0.82 17.08
CA ASP A 223 17.98 0.38 17.92
C ASP A 223 17.64 1.69 17.22
N THR A 224 16.75 1.63 16.24
CA THR A 224 16.28 2.79 15.49
C THR A 224 14.77 2.72 15.29
N GLU A 225 14.20 3.81 14.75
CA GLU A 225 12.82 3.86 14.22
C GLU A 225 12.82 3.80 12.69
N TYR A 226 13.85 3.17 12.10
CA TYR A 226 13.97 2.97 10.65
C TYR A 226 13.64 1.54 10.25
N TYR A 227 13.13 1.41 9.03
CA TYR A 227 12.72 0.14 8.44
C TYR A 227 13.19 0.06 7.00
N LEU A 228 13.42 -1.15 6.52
CA LEU A 228 13.55 -1.40 5.09
C LEU A 228 12.16 -1.36 4.43
N ILE A 229 12.06 -0.78 3.25
CA ILE A 229 10.77 -0.65 2.57
C ILE A 229 10.24 -1.99 2.09
N PRO A 230 8.94 -2.26 2.27
CA PRO A 230 8.29 -3.42 1.66
C PRO A 230 7.86 -3.18 0.21
N THR A 231 7.81 -1.92 -0.23
CA THR A 231 7.42 -1.45 -1.55
C THR A 231 7.85 0.00 -1.72
N ALA A 232 8.16 0.40 -2.94
CA ALA A 232 8.45 1.80 -3.26
C ALA A 232 7.22 2.73 -3.06
N GLU A 233 6.02 2.17 -2.98
CA GLU A 233 4.80 2.91 -2.60
C GLU A 233 5.03 3.77 -1.36
N VAL A 234 5.74 3.24 -0.36
CA VAL A 234 5.96 3.92 0.93
C VAL A 234 6.71 5.25 0.74
N PRO A 235 7.95 5.27 0.25
CA PRO A 235 8.66 6.52 0.10
C PRO A 235 8.07 7.44 -0.97
N VAL A 236 7.55 6.91 -2.06
CA VAL A 236 7.00 7.72 -3.16
C VAL A 236 5.72 8.44 -2.71
N THR A 237 4.80 7.76 -2.05
CA THR A 237 3.59 8.39 -1.53
C THR A 237 3.93 9.43 -0.44
N ASN A 238 4.84 9.07 0.48
CA ASN A 238 5.25 9.97 1.58
C ASN A 238 6.11 11.15 1.10
N TYR A 239 6.57 11.16 -0.13
CA TYR A 239 7.19 12.34 -0.73
C TYR A 239 6.29 13.58 -0.59
N TYR A 240 4.98 13.38 -0.65
CA TYR A 240 3.97 14.42 -0.55
C TYR A 240 3.39 14.60 0.85
N ARG A 241 3.89 13.88 1.84
CA ARG A 241 3.39 13.98 3.23
C ARG A 241 3.41 15.42 3.73
N GLU A 242 2.30 15.86 4.36
CA GLU A 242 2.11 17.21 4.91
C GLU A 242 2.06 18.31 3.83
N GLU A 243 1.88 17.97 2.56
CA GLU A 243 1.80 18.96 1.49
C GLU A 243 0.35 19.27 1.11
N ILE A 244 0.16 20.50 0.62
CA ILE A 244 -1.08 20.94 -0.01
C ILE A 244 -0.75 21.26 -1.47
N LEU A 245 -1.25 20.43 -2.37
CA LEU A 245 -1.05 20.58 -3.81
C LEU A 245 -2.09 21.53 -4.42
N THR A 246 -1.87 21.97 -5.63
CA THR A 246 -2.88 22.68 -6.42
C THR A 246 -3.60 21.69 -7.32
N ALA A 247 -4.84 22.01 -7.73
CA ALA A 247 -5.57 21.17 -8.69
C ALA A 247 -4.80 20.99 -10.01
N ALA A 248 -4.03 22.00 -10.43
CA ALA A 248 -3.20 21.94 -11.63
C ALA A 248 -2.04 20.95 -11.51
N ASP A 249 -1.61 20.60 -10.30
CA ASP A 249 -0.58 19.60 -10.06
C ASP A 249 -1.08 18.15 -10.22
N LEU A 250 -2.38 17.95 -10.24
CA LEU A 250 -3.00 16.62 -10.30
C LEU A 250 -3.52 16.31 -11.70
N PRO A 251 -3.45 15.05 -12.15
CA PRO A 251 -2.88 13.92 -11.45
C PRO A 251 -1.34 13.91 -11.48
N LYS A 252 -0.73 13.33 -10.44
CA LYS A 252 0.70 13.00 -10.40
C LYS A 252 0.88 11.52 -10.71
N TYR A 253 1.83 11.21 -11.60
CA TYR A 253 2.20 9.85 -11.98
C TYR A 253 3.66 9.63 -11.69
N HIS A 254 3.98 8.68 -10.82
CA HIS A 254 5.35 8.30 -10.53
C HIS A 254 5.59 6.82 -10.76
N VAL A 255 6.78 6.50 -11.25
CA VAL A 255 7.27 5.12 -11.37
C VAL A 255 8.61 5.02 -10.65
N ALA A 256 8.74 4.00 -9.83
CA ALA A 256 9.98 3.76 -9.08
C ALA A 256 10.35 2.29 -9.10
N TYR A 257 11.60 2.02 -9.42
CA TYR A 257 12.21 0.73 -9.15
C TYR A 257 12.78 0.72 -7.74
N SER A 258 12.57 -0.36 -7.03
CA SER A 258 13.24 -0.60 -5.77
C SER A 258 13.40 -2.08 -5.48
N SER A 259 14.39 -2.42 -4.63
CA SER A 259 14.31 -3.64 -3.85
C SER A 259 13.22 -3.47 -2.79
N CYS A 260 12.51 -4.55 -2.52
CA CYS A 260 11.45 -4.62 -1.53
C CYS A 260 11.79 -5.71 -0.53
N PHE A 261 11.49 -5.46 0.75
CA PHE A 261 11.91 -6.34 1.85
C PHE A 261 10.69 -6.71 2.68
N ARG A 262 10.42 -8.01 2.78
CA ARG A 262 9.25 -8.52 3.53
C ARG A 262 9.65 -9.76 4.34
N SER A 263 9.30 -9.78 5.62
CA SER A 263 9.59 -10.93 6.48
C SER A 263 8.67 -12.12 6.21
N GLU A 264 7.58 -11.91 5.46
CA GLU A 264 6.64 -12.98 5.07
C GLU A 264 6.14 -13.79 6.28
N ALA A 265 5.81 -13.11 7.38
CA ALA A 265 5.48 -13.72 8.67
C ALA A 265 4.30 -14.70 8.62
N GLY A 266 3.34 -14.48 7.72
CA GLY A 266 2.15 -15.33 7.57
C GLY A 266 2.27 -16.45 6.53
N SER A 267 3.45 -16.68 5.94
CA SER A 267 3.59 -17.56 4.76
C SER A 267 4.43 -18.80 4.98
N ALA A 268 4.64 -19.22 6.23
CA ALA A 268 5.40 -20.41 6.54
C ALA A 268 4.88 -21.63 5.74
N GLY A 269 5.81 -22.33 5.07
CA GLY A 269 5.49 -23.54 4.29
C GLY A 269 4.88 -23.29 2.90
N ARG A 270 4.60 -22.03 2.51
CA ARG A 270 4.09 -21.69 1.19
C ARG A 270 5.21 -21.22 0.26
N ASP A 271 5.15 -21.64 -1.01
CA ASP A 271 6.11 -21.24 -2.06
C ASP A 271 7.57 -21.28 -1.57
N THR A 272 7.99 -22.42 -1.03
CA THR A 272 9.32 -22.57 -0.40
C THR A 272 10.46 -22.66 -1.42
N ARG A 273 10.13 -22.89 -2.70
CA ARG A 273 11.08 -22.98 -3.81
C ARG A 273 10.81 -21.87 -4.84
N GLY A 274 11.86 -21.47 -5.54
CA GLY A 274 11.77 -20.56 -6.67
C GLY A 274 11.67 -19.10 -6.29
N LEU A 275 11.06 -18.32 -7.19
CA LEU A 275 11.07 -16.85 -7.14
C LEU A 275 9.73 -16.22 -6.74
N ILE A 276 8.72 -17.04 -6.42
CA ILE A 276 7.37 -16.50 -6.19
C ILE A 276 7.28 -15.75 -4.85
N ARG A 277 7.97 -16.24 -3.84
CA ARG A 277 7.93 -15.64 -2.50
C ARG A 277 9.34 -15.49 -1.94
N GLN A 278 9.79 -14.26 -1.85
CA GLN A 278 11.14 -13.90 -1.42
C GLN A 278 11.10 -12.85 -0.32
N HIS A 279 12.09 -12.87 0.59
CA HIS A 279 12.28 -11.82 1.60
C HIS A 279 12.83 -10.53 0.99
N GLN A 280 13.55 -10.64 -0.10
CA GLN A 280 14.04 -9.50 -0.89
C GLN A 280 13.75 -9.76 -2.37
N PHE A 281 13.09 -8.81 -3.02
CA PHE A 281 12.79 -8.89 -4.45
C PHE A 281 12.73 -7.49 -5.04
N ASN A 282 12.87 -7.40 -6.35
CA ASN A 282 12.77 -6.15 -7.09
C ASN A 282 11.35 -5.96 -7.63
N LYS A 283 10.89 -4.73 -7.60
CA LYS A 283 9.59 -4.36 -8.12
C LYS A 283 9.64 -2.98 -8.77
N VAL A 284 8.94 -2.85 -9.89
CA VAL A 284 8.62 -1.56 -10.49
C VAL A 284 7.23 -1.18 -10.03
N GLU A 285 7.13 -0.06 -9.32
CA GLU A 285 5.91 0.41 -8.69
C GLU A 285 5.40 1.68 -9.34
N LEU A 286 4.10 1.70 -9.64
CA LEU A 286 3.38 2.88 -10.10
C LEU A 286 2.62 3.49 -8.93
N VAL A 287 2.73 4.80 -8.78
CA VAL A 287 1.97 5.57 -7.78
C VAL A 287 1.31 6.75 -8.46
N LYS A 288 0.04 6.95 -8.16
CA LYS A 288 -0.71 8.12 -8.62
C LYS A 288 -1.31 8.89 -7.45
N LEU A 289 -1.28 10.21 -7.56
CA LEU A 289 -2.07 11.09 -6.72
C LEU A 289 -3.09 11.77 -7.62
N THR A 290 -4.37 11.70 -7.26
CA THR A 290 -5.47 12.17 -8.11
C THR A 290 -6.47 12.98 -7.32
N THR A 291 -7.34 13.69 -8.06
CA THR A 291 -8.57 14.20 -7.46
C THR A 291 -9.51 13.03 -7.15
N PRO A 292 -10.42 13.16 -6.16
CA PRO A 292 -11.40 12.12 -5.88
C PRO A 292 -12.26 11.74 -7.09
N GLU A 293 -12.60 12.70 -7.93
CA GLU A 293 -13.49 12.49 -9.06
C GLU A 293 -12.87 11.65 -10.17
N SER A 294 -11.54 11.65 -10.32
CA SER A 294 -10.82 10.94 -11.39
C SER A 294 -10.19 9.62 -10.95
N SER A 295 -10.19 9.30 -9.66
CA SER A 295 -9.36 8.20 -9.15
C SER A 295 -9.72 6.83 -9.72
N TYR A 296 -10.98 6.54 -9.99
CA TYR A 296 -11.39 5.25 -10.55
C TYR A 296 -11.07 5.12 -12.03
N GLU A 297 -11.15 6.19 -12.80
CA GLU A 297 -10.62 6.21 -14.17
C GLU A 297 -9.10 6.01 -14.18
N GLU A 298 -8.40 6.62 -13.25
CA GLU A 298 -6.95 6.47 -13.10
C GLU A 298 -6.54 5.04 -12.66
N LEU A 299 -7.39 4.34 -11.90
CA LEU A 299 -7.18 2.94 -11.58
C LEU A 299 -7.26 2.06 -12.85
N GLU A 300 -8.24 2.30 -13.71
CA GLU A 300 -8.37 1.57 -14.99
C GLU A 300 -7.13 1.80 -15.87
N LYS A 301 -6.65 3.02 -15.97
CA LYS A 301 -5.43 3.36 -16.72
C LYS A 301 -4.19 2.69 -16.15
N MET A 302 -4.04 2.71 -14.82
CA MET A 302 -2.91 2.06 -14.14
C MET A 302 -2.89 0.56 -14.40
N THR A 303 -4.04 -0.09 -14.32
CA THR A 303 -4.20 -1.51 -14.60
C THR A 303 -3.82 -1.83 -16.05
N ALA A 304 -4.28 -1.03 -17.00
CA ALA A 304 -3.92 -1.15 -18.41
C ALA A 304 -2.41 -0.98 -18.64
N ASP A 305 -1.77 -0.06 -17.94
CA ASP A 305 -0.31 0.14 -18.01
C ASP A 305 0.44 -1.11 -17.54
N ALA A 306 0.01 -1.72 -16.45
CA ALA A 306 0.58 -2.98 -15.96
C ALA A 306 0.33 -4.13 -16.93
N GLU A 307 -0.88 -4.24 -17.51
CA GLU A 307 -1.21 -5.25 -18.51
C GLU A 307 -0.32 -5.15 -19.74
N SER A 308 -0.01 -3.92 -20.17
CA SER A 308 0.82 -3.70 -21.35
C SER A 308 2.21 -4.34 -21.25
N VAL A 309 2.77 -4.40 -20.05
CA VAL A 309 4.06 -5.09 -19.81
C VAL A 309 3.94 -6.57 -20.13
N LEU A 310 2.89 -7.23 -19.62
CA LEU A 310 2.66 -8.66 -19.91
C LEU A 310 2.37 -8.92 -21.37
N GLN A 311 1.63 -8.04 -22.02
CA GLN A 311 1.33 -8.16 -23.45
C GLN A 311 2.59 -8.04 -24.30
N LEU A 312 3.44 -7.06 -24.02
CA LEU A 312 4.72 -6.88 -24.75
C LEU A 312 5.68 -8.04 -24.50
N LEU A 313 5.67 -8.64 -23.32
CA LEU A 313 6.44 -9.82 -22.99
C LEU A 313 5.84 -11.10 -23.57
N GLY A 314 4.62 -11.06 -24.10
CA GLY A 314 3.94 -12.24 -24.66
C GLY A 314 3.55 -13.27 -23.62
N LEU A 315 3.28 -12.86 -22.39
CA LEU A 315 2.93 -13.74 -21.27
C LEU A 315 1.42 -13.82 -21.09
N PRO A 316 0.81 -15.01 -21.21
CA PRO A 316 -0.62 -15.17 -20.94
C PRO A 316 -0.97 -14.81 -19.51
N TYR A 317 -2.04 -14.05 -19.33
CA TYR A 317 -2.48 -13.60 -18.00
C TYR A 317 -4.00 -13.45 -17.94
N ARG A 318 -4.50 -13.27 -16.72
CA ARG A 318 -5.88 -12.87 -16.47
C ARG A 318 -5.94 -11.70 -15.48
N VAL A 319 -7.03 -10.96 -15.50
CA VAL A 319 -7.32 -9.88 -14.57
C VAL A 319 -8.45 -10.30 -13.66
N LEU A 320 -8.23 -10.18 -12.35
CA LEU A 320 -9.23 -10.44 -11.32
C LEU A 320 -9.66 -9.13 -10.66
N GLY A 321 -10.97 -8.99 -10.43
CA GLY A 321 -11.51 -8.06 -9.45
C GLY A 321 -11.50 -8.75 -8.09
N LEU A 322 -10.73 -8.24 -7.14
CA LEU A 322 -10.70 -8.83 -5.80
C LEU A 322 -12.03 -8.60 -5.08
N CYS A 323 -12.51 -9.64 -4.38
CA CYS A 323 -13.70 -9.52 -3.54
C CYS A 323 -13.38 -8.81 -2.22
N THR A 324 -14.42 -8.44 -1.49
CA THR A 324 -14.30 -7.70 -0.23
C THR A 324 -13.41 -8.36 0.81
N ALA A 325 -13.40 -9.70 0.88
CA ALA A 325 -12.60 -10.43 1.86
C ALA A 325 -11.12 -10.56 1.49
N ASP A 326 -10.76 -10.41 0.22
CA ASP A 326 -9.38 -10.61 -0.26
C ASP A 326 -8.61 -9.32 -0.53
N MET A 327 -9.26 -8.18 -0.44
CA MET A 327 -8.59 -6.88 -0.62
C MET A 327 -7.66 -6.55 0.54
N GLY A 328 -6.57 -5.85 0.22
CA GLY A 328 -5.65 -5.30 1.21
C GLY A 328 -6.32 -4.28 2.14
N PHE A 329 -5.72 -4.09 3.29
CA PHE A 329 -6.22 -3.24 4.39
C PHE A 329 -6.53 -1.79 3.96
N THR A 330 -5.67 -1.19 3.14
CA THR A 330 -5.79 0.20 2.71
C THR A 330 -6.68 0.40 1.49
N SER A 331 -7.03 -0.66 0.81
CA SER A 331 -7.66 -0.59 -0.52
C SER A 331 -9.17 -0.48 -0.45
N ALA A 332 -9.74 0.39 -1.28
CA ALA A 332 -11.18 0.45 -1.55
C ALA A 332 -11.56 -0.43 -2.75
N LYS A 333 -10.65 -0.60 -3.71
CA LYS A 333 -10.83 -1.49 -4.86
C LYS A 333 -9.46 -1.93 -5.39
N THR A 334 -9.37 -3.20 -5.73
CA THR A 334 -8.13 -3.79 -6.24
C THR A 334 -8.40 -4.69 -7.45
N TYR A 335 -7.55 -4.54 -8.48
CA TYR A 335 -7.40 -5.48 -9.56
C TYR A 335 -6.08 -6.21 -9.42
N ASP A 336 -6.10 -7.54 -9.49
CA ASP A 336 -4.91 -8.36 -9.57
C ASP A 336 -4.71 -8.86 -11.00
N LEU A 337 -3.46 -8.86 -11.44
CA LEU A 337 -3.04 -9.54 -12.66
C LEU A 337 -2.35 -10.83 -12.25
N GLU A 338 -2.81 -11.94 -12.84
CA GLU A 338 -2.23 -13.27 -12.61
C GLU A 338 -1.65 -13.82 -13.90
N VAL A 339 -0.37 -14.12 -13.89
CA VAL A 339 0.35 -14.67 -15.03
C VAL A 339 0.31 -16.20 -15.02
N TRP A 340 0.22 -16.80 -16.20
CA TRP A 340 0.25 -18.25 -16.37
C TRP A 340 1.63 -18.82 -16.10
N LEU A 341 1.71 -19.87 -15.26
CA LEU A 341 2.90 -20.66 -15.02
C LEU A 341 2.68 -22.09 -15.50
N PRO A 342 3.34 -22.49 -16.60
CA PRO A 342 3.09 -23.79 -17.23
C PRO A 342 3.33 -25.02 -16.35
N GLU A 343 4.38 -24.98 -15.50
CA GLU A 343 4.74 -26.15 -14.69
C GLU A 343 3.62 -26.48 -13.69
N SER A 344 3.14 -25.49 -12.98
CA SER A 344 2.04 -25.68 -12.02
C SER A 344 0.67 -25.77 -12.70
N GLY A 345 0.56 -25.28 -13.95
CA GLY A 345 -0.73 -25.19 -14.64
C GLY A 345 -1.69 -24.20 -13.96
N MET A 346 -1.16 -23.14 -13.40
CA MET A 346 -1.92 -22.15 -12.63
C MET A 346 -1.57 -20.73 -13.02
N TYR A 347 -2.55 -19.85 -12.86
CA TYR A 347 -2.30 -18.40 -12.84
C TYR A 347 -1.81 -17.98 -11.45
N ARG A 348 -0.77 -17.15 -11.40
CA ARG A 348 -0.22 -16.65 -10.15
C ARG A 348 -0.11 -15.13 -10.20
N GLU A 349 -0.41 -14.47 -9.08
CA GLU A 349 -0.34 -13.02 -8.97
C GLU A 349 1.05 -12.48 -9.34
N ILE A 350 1.07 -11.47 -10.20
CA ILE A 350 2.27 -10.76 -10.63
C ILE A 350 2.15 -9.25 -10.47
N SER A 351 0.94 -8.74 -10.34
CA SER A 351 0.62 -7.33 -10.14
C SER A 351 -0.65 -7.19 -9.34
N SER A 352 -0.68 -6.18 -8.49
CA SER A 352 -1.88 -5.76 -7.78
C SER A 352 -1.99 -4.24 -7.91
N CYS A 353 -3.11 -3.75 -8.46
CA CYS A 353 -3.38 -2.33 -8.67
C CYS A 353 -4.55 -1.90 -7.80
N SER A 354 -4.33 -0.94 -6.93
CA SER A 354 -5.31 -0.54 -5.92
C SER A 354 -5.59 0.95 -5.92
N ASN A 355 -6.87 1.29 -5.70
CA ASN A 355 -7.29 2.63 -5.32
C ASN A 355 -7.55 2.62 -3.81
N THR A 356 -6.81 3.42 -3.08
CA THR A 356 -6.97 3.55 -1.62
C THR A 356 -7.90 4.69 -1.25
N GLU A 357 -8.41 5.41 -2.26
CA GLU A 357 -9.17 6.63 -2.06
C GLU A 357 -8.39 7.61 -1.15
N ASP A 358 -9.02 8.17 -0.14
CA ASP A 358 -8.38 9.13 0.77
C ASP A 358 -7.75 8.48 2.02
N PHE A 359 -7.73 7.17 2.11
CA PHE A 359 -7.28 6.44 3.30
C PHE A 359 -5.83 6.77 3.69
N GLN A 360 -4.92 6.71 2.72
CA GLN A 360 -3.51 7.05 2.94
C GLN A 360 -3.31 8.57 3.03
N ALA A 361 -4.03 9.33 2.23
CA ALA A 361 -3.95 10.78 2.25
C ALA A 361 -4.33 11.36 3.63
N ARG A 362 -5.32 10.77 4.32
CA ARG A 362 -5.67 11.16 5.68
C ARG A 362 -4.58 10.83 6.69
N ARG A 363 -3.89 9.71 6.53
CA ARG A 363 -2.76 9.32 7.39
C ARG A 363 -1.53 10.22 7.20
N ALA A 364 -1.19 10.50 5.94
CA ALA A 364 -0.02 11.28 5.58
C ALA A 364 -0.30 12.77 5.44
N ASN A 365 -1.55 13.19 5.60
CA ASN A 365 -1.99 14.58 5.46
C ASN A 365 -1.62 15.18 4.10
N ILE A 366 -2.00 14.49 3.02
CA ILE A 366 -1.77 14.93 1.65
C ILE A 366 -3.06 15.53 1.10
N ARG A 367 -3.06 16.81 0.84
CA ARG A 367 -4.25 17.56 0.44
C ARG A 367 -4.01 18.35 -0.83
N PHE A 368 -5.08 18.89 -1.40
CA PHE A 368 -5.04 19.80 -2.53
C PHE A 368 -6.14 20.84 -2.41
N ARG A 369 -5.98 21.95 -3.11
CA ARG A 369 -7.01 23.00 -3.26
C ARG A 369 -7.51 23.00 -4.69
N LYS A 370 -8.84 23.03 -4.88
CA LYS A 370 -9.45 23.18 -6.21
C LYS A 370 -9.13 24.54 -6.81
N ASP A 371 -9.10 25.56 -5.96
CA ASP A 371 -8.66 26.90 -6.29
C ASP A 371 -8.00 27.54 -5.04
N PRO A 372 -7.25 28.67 -5.19
CA PRO A 372 -6.53 29.26 -4.07
C PRO A 372 -7.38 29.66 -2.86
N LYS A 373 -8.68 29.84 -3.03
CA LYS A 373 -9.62 30.24 -1.95
C LYS A 373 -10.40 29.06 -1.36
N SER A 374 -10.34 27.89 -1.99
CA SER A 374 -11.05 26.70 -1.51
C SER A 374 -10.37 26.09 -0.29
N LYS A 375 -11.16 25.41 0.55
CA LYS A 375 -10.61 24.58 1.62
C LYS A 375 -9.83 23.42 1.04
N PRO A 376 -8.69 23.02 1.66
CA PRO A 376 -7.99 21.82 1.24
C PRO A 376 -8.85 20.58 1.38
N GLU A 377 -8.75 19.70 0.39
CA GLU A 377 -9.37 18.38 0.37
C GLU A 377 -8.28 17.33 0.33
N PHE A 378 -8.57 16.11 0.78
CA PHE A 378 -7.63 15.02 0.65
C PHE A 378 -7.58 14.52 -0.81
N VAL A 379 -6.36 14.25 -1.28
CA VAL A 379 -6.17 13.57 -2.56
C VAL A 379 -6.60 12.11 -2.46
N HIS A 380 -6.80 11.45 -3.58
CA HIS A 380 -6.84 10.00 -3.65
C HIS A 380 -5.47 9.48 -4.07
N THR A 381 -5.04 8.37 -3.47
CA THR A 381 -3.78 7.70 -3.82
C THR A 381 -4.05 6.33 -4.41
N LEU A 382 -3.26 5.99 -5.42
CA LEU A 382 -3.31 4.70 -6.10
C LEU A 382 -1.91 4.13 -6.17
N ASN A 383 -1.81 2.81 -6.10
CA ASN A 383 -0.55 2.12 -6.28
C ASN A 383 -0.75 0.85 -7.08
N GLY A 384 0.28 0.45 -7.83
CA GLY A 384 0.24 -0.78 -8.59
C GLY A 384 1.63 -1.27 -8.95
N SER A 385 1.85 -2.57 -8.84
CA SER A 385 3.09 -3.18 -9.32
C SER A 385 3.01 -3.40 -10.84
N ALA A 386 4.05 -3.00 -11.53
CA ALA A 386 4.08 -3.10 -12.98
C ALA A 386 5.51 -3.34 -13.52
N LEU A 387 6.12 -4.47 -13.14
CA LEU A 387 5.60 -5.62 -12.39
C LEU A 387 6.53 -5.99 -11.22
N ALA A 388 6.17 -7.08 -10.49
CA ALA A 388 7.10 -7.79 -9.63
C ALA A 388 8.13 -8.52 -10.49
N VAL A 389 9.41 -8.11 -10.43
CA VAL A 389 10.42 -8.52 -11.41
C VAL A 389 10.80 -9.98 -11.29
N GLY A 390 11.00 -10.50 -10.09
CA GLY A 390 11.33 -11.91 -9.88
C GLY A 390 10.25 -12.86 -10.39
N ARG A 391 8.99 -12.54 -10.16
CA ARG A 391 7.86 -13.33 -10.71
C ARG A 391 7.79 -13.24 -12.23
N THR A 392 8.20 -12.12 -12.81
CA THR A 392 8.31 -11.96 -14.26
C THR A 392 9.43 -12.83 -14.83
N VAL A 393 10.57 -12.91 -14.15
CA VAL A 393 11.65 -13.84 -14.52
C VAL A 393 11.14 -15.29 -14.50
N ALA A 394 10.45 -15.68 -13.43
CA ALA A 394 9.86 -17.01 -13.31
C ALA A 394 8.91 -17.33 -14.47
N ALA A 395 8.04 -16.39 -14.82
CA ALA A 395 7.08 -16.55 -15.91
C ALA A 395 7.78 -16.66 -17.27
N ILE A 396 8.82 -15.86 -17.51
CA ILE A 396 9.61 -15.93 -18.76
C ILE A 396 10.31 -17.28 -18.86
N LEU A 397 10.98 -17.73 -17.80
CA LEU A 397 11.67 -19.02 -17.82
C LEU A 397 10.70 -20.16 -18.14
N GLU A 398 9.55 -20.20 -17.50
CA GLU A 398 8.58 -21.27 -17.70
C GLU A 398 7.87 -21.19 -19.05
N ASN A 399 7.44 -20.00 -19.50
CA ASN A 399 6.69 -19.84 -20.75
C ASN A 399 7.57 -19.91 -22.00
N TYR A 400 8.83 -19.50 -21.91
CA TYR A 400 9.76 -19.45 -23.04
C TYR A 400 10.75 -20.60 -23.06
N GLN A 401 10.58 -21.60 -22.18
CA GLN A 401 11.43 -22.79 -22.19
C GLN A 401 11.24 -23.61 -23.45
N GLN A 402 12.33 -24.20 -23.90
CA GLN A 402 12.39 -25.07 -25.06
C GLN A 402 12.70 -26.51 -24.63
N GLU A 403 12.42 -27.48 -25.51
CA GLU A 403 12.65 -28.89 -25.22
C GLU A 403 14.11 -29.22 -24.88
N ASP A 404 15.05 -28.51 -25.49
CA ASP A 404 16.49 -28.67 -25.27
C ASP A 404 17.00 -28.04 -23.97
N GLY A 405 16.10 -27.44 -23.17
CA GLY A 405 16.44 -26.79 -21.91
C GLY A 405 16.85 -25.33 -22.03
N SER A 406 16.94 -24.80 -23.27
CA SER A 406 17.15 -23.36 -23.47
C SER A 406 15.90 -22.55 -23.16
N VAL A 407 16.08 -21.24 -22.99
CA VAL A 407 14.97 -20.30 -22.78
C VAL A 407 15.15 -19.16 -23.81
N LEU A 408 14.10 -18.90 -24.58
CA LEU A 408 14.10 -17.77 -25.52
C LEU A 408 13.90 -16.46 -24.74
N ILE A 409 14.52 -15.42 -25.25
CA ILE A 409 14.33 -14.05 -24.70
C ILE A 409 13.19 -13.38 -25.47
N PRO A 410 12.17 -12.85 -24.79
CA PRO A 410 11.13 -12.05 -25.42
C PRO A 410 11.73 -10.94 -26.31
N GLU A 411 11.13 -10.71 -27.47
CA GLU A 411 11.67 -9.78 -28.46
C GLU A 411 11.92 -8.38 -27.89
N CYS A 412 10.98 -7.86 -27.09
CA CYS A 412 11.09 -6.53 -26.49
C CYS A 412 12.26 -6.39 -25.51
N LEU A 413 12.76 -7.49 -24.95
CA LEU A 413 13.91 -7.48 -24.04
C LEU A 413 15.25 -7.63 -24.74
N GLN A 414 15.28 -8.09 -25.97
CA GLN A 414 16.55 -8.37 -26.66
C GLN A 414 17.50 -7.16 -26.73
N PRO A 415 17.04 -5.92 -27.00
CA PRO A 415 17.91 -4.75 -26.92
C PRO A 415 18.56 -4.55 -25.55
N TYR A 416 17.85 -4.88 -24.48
CA TYR A 416 18.35 -4.78 -23.09
C TYR A 416 19.28 -5.96 -22.72
N MET A 417 19.30 -7.03 -23.54
CA MET A 417 20.08 -8.23 -23.33
C MET A 417 21.28 -8.32 -24.30
N ARG A 418 21.77 -7.18 -24.84
CA ARG A 418 22.83 -7.13 -25.86
C ARG A 418 22.50 -7.97 -27.09
N ASN A 419 21.23 -7.99 -27.46
CA ASN A 419 20.68 -8.78 -28.57
C ASN A 419 20.87 -10.30 -28.43
N VAL A 420 21.06 -10.80 -27.22
CA VAL A 420 20.99 -12.24 -26.92
C VAL A 420 19.56 -12.71 -27.13
N LYS A 421 19.38 -13.76 -27.92
CA LYS A 421 18.06 -14.27 -28.28
C LYS A 421 17.61 -15.45 -27.43
N SER A 422 18.55 -16.14 -26.82
CA SER A 422 18.26 -17.29 -25.95
C SER A 422 19.33 -17.46 -24.88
N ILE A 423 18.93 -18.09 -23.77
CA ILE A 423 19.86 -18.55 -22.75
C ILE A 423 20.01 -20.05 -22.94
N GLN A 424 21.24 -20.50 -23.16
CA GLN A 424 21.56 -21.91 -23.43
C GLN A 424 21.98 -22.63 -22.14
N PRO A 425 21.63 -23.93 -22.00
CA PRO A 425 22.19 -24.74 -20.94
C PRO A 425 23.72 -24.76 -21.02
N LYS A 426 24.39 -24.76 -19.87
CA LYS A 426 25.84 -24.97 -19.87
C LYS A 426 26.15 -26.38 -20.33
N THR A 427 27.07 -26.48 -21.28
CA THR A 427 27.66 -27.78 -21.68
C THR A 427 28.48 -28.29 -20.48
N ILE A 428 28.18 -29.51 -20.02
CA ILE A 428 28.93 -30.20 -18.95
C ILE A 428 30.33 -30.55 -19.51
#